data_3aace65ad40f67c845ae14375783cefe
#
_entry.id   3aace65ad40f67c845ae14375783cefe
#
_cell.length_a   1.000
_cell.length_b   1.000
_cell.length_c   1.000
_cell.angle_alpha   90.00
_cell.angle_beta   90.00
_cell.angle_gamma   90.00
#
_symmetry.space_group_name_H-M   'P 1'
#
loop_
_entity.id
_entity.type
_entity.pdbx_description
1 polymer ?
#
loop_
_entity_poly.entity_id
_entity_poly.type
_entity_poly.pdbx_seq_one_letter_code
_entity_poly.pdbx_strand_id
1 'polypeptide(L)'
;MLAQLFGRSFTDILSGYRAFSRRFVKSYPALSTGFEIETDISVHALELRMPVGEVETPYYERPEGSTSKLSTYRDGWRITRTILSLYRIERPLLFFGAVAGLLTLLALLLSGPLVATYWRTGLVPRLPTAVLVVGLVIVAALNVFAGLILDTVVRGRREVRRLAYLAHSAPGQR
;
A
#
# COMPACT_ATOMS: atom_id res chain seq x y z
N MET A 1 11.63 2.76 -0.93
CA MET A 1 10.24 2.32 -1.21
C MET A 1 9.20 3.14 -0.44
N LEU A 2 9.22 3.22 0.90
CA LEU A 2 8.30 4.10 1.67
C LEU A 2 8.50 5.59 1.32
N ALA A 3 9.73 6.02 1.03
CA ALA A 3 10.03 7.36 0.52
C ALA A 3 9.29 7.70 -0.79
N GLN A 4 9.12 6.72 -1.69
CA GLN A 4 8.37 6.90 -2.94
C GLN A 4 6.86 7.01 -2.71
N LEU A 5 6.34 6.38 -1.65
CA LEU A 5 4.91 6.44 -1.30
C LEU A 5 4.53 7.76 -0.64
N PHE A 6 5.39 8.33 0.20
CA PHE A 6 5.06 9.47 1.07
C PHE A 6 5.91 10.72 0.85
N GLY A 7 6.91 10.68 -0.06
CA GLY A 7 7.74 11.84 -0.41
C GLY A 7 8.74 12.29 0.68
N ARG A 8 8.88 11.55 1.77
CA ARG A 8 9.89 11.72 2.82
C ARG A 8 10.52 10.38 3.16
N SER A 9 11.83 10.36 3.39
CA SER A 9 12.56 9.15 3.79
C SER A 9 12.84 9.19 5.28
N PHE A 10 12.55 8.06 5.95
CA PHE A 10 13.22 7.72 7.20
C PHE A 10 14.51 6.99 6.85
N THR A 11 15.57 7.28 7.57
CA THR A 11 16.84 6.56 7.41
C THR A 11 16.71 5.16 8.01
N ASP A 12 16.04 5.07 9.18
CA ASP A 12 15.72 3.79 9.82
C ASP A 12 14.25 3.73 10.28
N ILE A 13 13.47 2.86 9.62
CA ILE A 13 12.05 2.65 9.92
C ILE A 13 11.86 1.65 11.06
N LEU A 14 12.84 0.79 11.29
CA LEU A 14 12.77 -0.30 12.26
C LEU A 14 13.46 0.05 13.58
N SER A 15 13.86 1.29 13.78
CA SER A 15 14.41 1.75 15.05
C SER A 15 13.38 1.62 16.16
N GLY A 16 13.70 0.86 17.21
CA GLY A 16 12.87 0.70 18.40
C GLY A 16 12.94 1.91 19.34
N TYR A 17 13.95 2.76 19.21
CA TYR A 17 14.13 3.93 20.08
C TYR A 17 13.42 5.16 19.50
N ARG A 18 12.27 5.52 20.05
CA ARG A 18 11.40 6.58 19.53
C ARG A 18 10.82 7.43 20.64
N ALA A 19 10.83 8.74 20.45
CA ALA A 19 10.14 9.69 21.31
C ALA A 19 8.92 10.28 20.59
N PHE A 20 7.80 10.33 21.27
CA PHE A 20 6.54 10.81 20.71
C PHE A 20 6.00 12.00 21.49
N SER A 21 5.42 12.97 20.80
CA SER A 21 4.65 14.01 21.45
C SER A 21 3.36 13.46 22.03
N ARG A 22 2.85 14.07 23.12
CA ARG A 22 1.56 13.70 23.72
C ARG A 22 0.42 13.76 22.71
N ARG A 23 0.43 14.74 21.82
CA ARG A 23 -0.55 14.93 20.75
C ARG A 23 -0.54 13.77 19.78
N PHE A 24 0.63 13.29 19.39
CA PHE A 24 0.79 12.13 18.52
C PHE A 24 0.20 10.88 19.16
N VAL A 25 0.62 10.55 20.41
CA VAL A 25 0.17 9.35 21.12
C VAL A 25 -1.35 9.33 21.31
N LYS A 26 -1.95 10.49 21.60
CA LYS A 26 -3.40 10.61 21.79
C LYS A 26 -4.21 10.48 20.50
N SER A 27 -3.61 10.80 19.36
CA SER A 27 -4.26 10.71 18.04
C SER A 27 -3.98 9.38 17.31
N TYR A 28 -3.02 8.60 17.81
CA TYR A 28 -2.65 7.34 17.17
C TYR A 28 -3.58 6.20 17.60
N PRO A 29 -4.35 5.60 16.68
CA PRO A 29 -5.15 4.43 16.98
C PRO A 29 -4.24 3.19 16.96
N ALA A 30 -3.84 2.70 18.13
CA ALA A 30 -2.98 1.51 18.28
C ALA A 30 -3.78 0.23 17.94
N LEU A 31 -3.96 -0.04 16.64
CA LEU A 31 -4.71 -1.21 16.15
C LEU A 31 -3.79 -2.38 15.76
N SER A 32 -2.51 -2.10 15.49
CA SER A 32 -1.54 -3.09 15.05
C SER A 32 -0.88 -3.80 16.23
N THR A 33 -0.63 -5.10 16.08
CA THR A 33 0.05 -5.94 17.07
C THR A 33 1.35 -6.51 16.50
N GLY A 34 2.41 -6.59 17.33
CA GLY A 34 3.70 -7.15 16.91
C GLY A 34 4.58 -6.20 16.10
N PHE A 35 5.43 -6.73 15.23
CA PHE A 35 6.41 -5.96 14.42
C PHE A 35 5.78 -4.97 13.43
N GLU A 36 4.50 -5.07 13.16
CA GLU A 36 3.78 -4.16 12.26
C GLU A 36 3.58 -2.78 12.89
N ILE A 37 3.63 -2.67 14.23
CA ILE A 37 3.38 -1.43 14.95
C ILE A 37 4.40 -0.33 14.61
N GLU A 38 5.68 -0.70 14.42
CA GLU A 38 6.74 0.25 14.07
C GLU A 38 6.51 0.87 12.68
N THR A 39 6.06 0.03 11.75
CA THR A 39 5.71 0.46 10.40
C THR A 39 4.45 1.32 10.41
N ASP A 40 3.42 0.92 11.15
CA ASP A 40 2.14 1.64 11.25
C ASP A 40 2.31 3.02 11.89
N ILE A 41 3.11 3.15 12.93
CA ILE A 41 3.50 4.43 13.55
C ILE A 41 4.20 5.33 12.54
N SER A 42 5.14 4.79 11.77
CA SER A 42 5.87 5.56 10.75
C SER A 42 4.93 6.01 9.62
N VAL A 43 4.06 5.13 9.15
CA VAL A 43 3.05 5.45 8.14
C VAL A 43 2.09 6.52 8.65
N HIS A 44 1.62 6.42 9.91
CA HIS A 44 0.74 7.42 10.51
C HIS A 44 1.38 8.81 10.57
N ALA A 45 2.66 8.90 10.98
CA ALA A 45 3.38 10.16 11.00
C ALA A 45 3.54 10.77 9.60
N LEU A 46 3.83 9.93 8.59
CA LEU A 46 3.97 10.36 7.19
C LEU A 46 2.63 10.78 6.57
N GLU A 47 1.55 10.04 6.82
CA GLU A 47 0.20 10.38 6.34
C GLU A 47 -0.26 11.75 6.83
N LEU A 48 -0.02 12.06 8.10
CA LEU A 48 -0.37 13.33 8.71
C LEU A 48 0.65 14.43 8.42
N ARG A 49 1.74 14.13 7.68
CA ARG A 49 2.83 15.06 7.39
C ARG A 49 3.41 15.72 8.64
N MET A 50 3.54 14.94 9.71
CA MET A 50 4.08 15.44 10.95
C MET A 50 5.56 15.80 10.82
N PRO A 51 6.04 16.80 11.55
CA PRO A 51 7.48 17.02 11.67
C PRO A 51 8.13 15.84 12.39
N VAL A 52 9.12 15.25 11.75
CA VAL A 52 9.92 14.13 12.27
C VAL A 52 11.37 14.57 12.27
N GLY A 53 12.06 14.39 13.37
CA GLY A 53 13.50 14.56 13.50
C GLY A 53 14.17 13.22 13.78
N GLU A 54 15.33 12.98 13.20
CA GLU A 54 16.19 11.83 13.50
C GLU A 54 17.41 12.33 14.25
N VAL A 55 17.77 11.63 15.33
CA VAL A 55 18.95 11.90 16.13
C VAL A 55 19.85 10.68 16.07
N GLU A 56 21.07 10.86 15.60
CA GLU A 56 22.05 9.79 15.58
C GLU A 56 22.45 9.45 17.02
N THR A 57 22.32 8.18 17.36
CA THR A 57 22.74 7.64 18.66
C THR A 57 23.85 6.61 18.47
N PRO A 58 24.82 6.53 19.38
CA PRO A 58 25.86 5.51 19.28
C PRO A 58 25.26 4.12 19.31
N TYR A 59 25.60 3.30 18.32
CA TYR A 59 25.16 1.91 18.20
C TYR A 59 26.25 1.01 18.75
N TYR A 60 25.91 0.22 19.74
CA TYR A 60 26.78 -0.82 20.26
C TYR A 60 26.44 -2.15 19.59
N GLU A 61 27.45 -2.85 19.10
CA GLU A 61 27.29 -4.17 18.52
C GLU A 61 26.70 -5.15 19.52
N ARG A 62 25.88 -6.05 19.02
CA ARG A 62 25.29 -7.09 19.85
C ARG A 62 26.37 -8.01 20.40
N PRO A 63 26.22 -8.54 21.65
CA PRO A 63 27.15 -9.52 22.20
C PRO A 63 27.32 -10.72 21.26
N GLU A 64 28.54 -11.24 21.18
CA GLU A 64 28.85 -12.45 20.41
C GLU A 64 27.94 -13.62 20.83
N GLY A 65 27.33 -14.30 19.87
CA GLY A 65 26.39 -15.42 20.09
C GLY A 65 24.92 -15.12 19.75
N SER A 66 24.57 -13.87 19.42
CA SER A 66 23.22 -13.50 18.96
C SER A 66 23.06 -13.83 17.48
N THR A 67 22.49 -14.99 17.16
CA THR A 67 22.16 -15.37 15.78
C THR A 67 20.92 -14.63 15.27
N SER A 68 21.01 -14.03 14.09
CA SER A 68 19.86 -13.50 13.38
C SER A 68 18.88 -14.63 13.05
N LYS A 69 17.64 -14.54 13.56
CA LYS A 69 16.57 -15.53 13.29
C LYS A 69 15.92 -15.35 11.90
N LEU A 70 16.53 -14.57 10.99
CA LEU A 70 16.00 -14.30 9.68
C LEU A 70 16.28 -15.45 8.72
N SER A 71 15.25 -16.12 8.23
CA SER A 71 15.32 -17.11 7.16
C SER A 71 15.05 -16.44 5.82
N THR A 72 16.06 -16.35 4.94
CA THR A 72 16.09 -15.49 3.74
C THR A 72 14.89 -15.67 2.80
N TYR A 73 14.45 -16.90 2.52
CA TYR A 73 13.35 -17.14 1.58
C TYR A 73 11.96 -16.90 2.20
N ARG A 74 11.75 -17.38 3.45
CA ARG A 74 10.47 -17.26 4.15
C ARG A 74 10.18 -15.82 4.57
N ASP A 75 11.21 -15.10 4.96
CA ASP A 75 11.10 -13.69 5.34
C ASP A 75 10.98 -12.79 4.10
N GLY A 76 11.65 -13.12 3.00
CA GLY A 76 11.46 -12.44 1.72
C GLY A 76 10.01 -12.49 1.22
N TRP A 77 9.37 -13.68 1.28
CA TRP A 77 7.94 -13.84 0.93
C TRP A 77 7.02 -13.07 1.88
N ARG A 78 7.30 -13.10 3.19
CA ARG A 78 6.56 -12.37 4.21
C ARG A 78 6.65 -10.86 3.97
N ILE A 79 7.85 -10.36 3.72
CA ILE A 79 8.09 -8.94 3.39
C ILE A 79 7.33 -8.55 2.12
N THR A 80 7.42 -9.33 1.05
CA THR A 80 6.71 -9.05 -0.21
C THR A 80 5.20 -9.01 -0.01
N ARG A 81 4.64 -9.95 0.75
CA ARG A 81 3.21 -9.96 1.08
C ARG A 81 2.80 -8.74 1.90
N THR A 82 3.61 -8.35 2.89
CA THR A 82 3.36 -7.15 3.71
C THR A 82 3.40 -5.89 2.85
N ILE A 83 4.39 -5.78 1.97
CA ILE A 83 4.51 -4.67 1.03
C ILE A 83 3.28 -4.57 0.12
N LEU A 84 2.85 -5.69 -0.47
CA LEU A 84 1.70 -5.75 -1.37
C LEU A 84 0.40 -5.40 -0.63
N SER A 85 0.25 -5.89 0.61
CA SER A 85 -0.86 -5.55 1.49
C SER A 85 -0.89 -4.06 1.82
N LEU A 86 0.26 -3.49 2.18
CA LEU A 86 0.39 -2.06 2.46
C LEU A 86 0.05 -1.21 1.22
N TYR A 87 0.54 -1.63 0.04
CA TYR A 87 0.24 -0.92 -1.21
C TYR A 87 -1.25 -0.92 -1.54
N ARG A 88 -1.91 -2.08 -1.33
CA ARG A 88 -3.36 -2.22 -1.51
C ARG A 88 -4.16 -1.33 -0.56
N ILE A 89 -3.67 -1.14 0.68
CA ILE A 89 -4.37 -0.34 1.70
C ILE A 89 -4.11 1.16 1.50
N GLU A 90 -2.86 1.56 1.19
CA GLU A 90 -2.46 2.96 1.15
C GLU A 90 -2.66 3.63 -0.23
N ARG A 91 -2.58 2.86 -1.29
CA ARG A 91 -2.72 3.32 -2.68
C ARG A 91 -3.64 2.39 -3.48
N PRO A 92 -4.90 2.21 -3.05
CA PRO A 92 -5.79 1.23 -3.69
C PRO A 92 -6.03 1.53 -5.17
N LEU A 93 -6.16 2.79 -5.56
CA LEU A 93 -6.36 3.15 -6.96
C LEU A 93 -5.20 2.69 -7.86
N LEU A 94 -3.95 2.82 -7.41
CA LEU A 94 -2.80 2.33 -8.18
C LEU A 94 -2.76 0.80 -8.24
N PHE A 95 -3.06 0.13 -7.12
CA PHE A 95 -3.07 -1.33 -7.06
C PHE A 95 -4.14 -1.93 -7.99
N PHE A 96 -5.39 -1.54 -7.79
CA PHE A 96 -6.52 -2.03 -8.59
C PHE A 96 -6.46 -1.54 -10.04
N GLY A 97 -5.93 -0.34 -10.28
CA GLY A 97 -5.67 0.20 -11.61
C GLY A 97 -4.63 -0.62 -12.38
N ALA A 98 -3.55 -1.07 -11.71
CA ALA A 98 -2.55 -1.95 -12.33
C ALA A 98 -3.15 -3.32 -12.69
N VAL A 99 -3.98 -3.90 -11.80
CA VAL A 99 -4.71 -5.16 -12.08
C VAL A 99 -5.66 -4.97 -13.26
N ALA A 100 -6.44 -3.89 -13.27
CA ALA A 100 -7.35 -3.57 -14.37
C ALA A 100 -6.61 -3.38 -15.69
N GLY A 101 -5.48 -2.66 -15.68
CA GLY A 101 -4.62 -2.48 -16.85
C GLY A 101 -4.10 -3.81 -17.40
N LEU A 102 -3.63 -4.71 -16.54
CA LEU A 102 -3.19 -6.04 -16.93
C LEU A 102 -4.32 -6.87 -17.56
N LEU A 103 -5.50 -6.88 -16.94
CA LEU A 103 -6.68 -7.58 -17.46
C LEU A 103 -7.13 -7.00 -18.80
N THR A 104 -7.13 -5.68 -18.95
CA THR A 104 -7.46 -5.01 -20.21
C THR A 104 -6.46 -5.35 -21.30
N LEU A 105 -5.15 -5.35 -20.98
CA LEU A 105 -4.11 -5.74 -21.93
C LEU A 105 -4.31 -7.18 -22.39
N LEU A 106 -4.59 -8.11 -21.47
CA LEU A 106 -4.87 -9.50 -21.78
C LEU A 106 -6.12 -9.64 -22.67
N ALA A 107 -7.19 -8.90 -22.36
CA ALA A 107 -8.40 -8.87 -23.18
C ALA A 107 -8.11 -8.37 -24.60
N LEU A 108 -7.31 -7.32 -24.75
CA LEU A 108 -6.92 -6.78 -26.05
C LEU A 108 -6.09 -7.78 -26.85
N LEU A 109 -5.13 -8.46 -26.23
CA LEU A 109 -4.32 -9.50 -26.89
C LEU A 109 -5.19 -10.66 -27.40
N LEU A 110 -6.16 -11.11 -26.58
CA LEU A 110 -7.06 -12.18 -26.96
C LEU A 110 -8.11 -11.75 -28.00
N SER A 111 -8.50 -10.48 -28.02
CA SER A 111 -9.47 -9.95 -28.98
C SER A 111 -8.88 -9.77 -30.39
N GLY A 112 -7.58 -9.53 -30.51
CA GLY A 112 -6.93 -9.30 -31.80
C GLY A 112 -7.22 -10.36 -32.85
N PRO A 113 -6.95 -11.64 -32.59
CA PRO A 113 -7.27 -12.73 -33.53
C PRO A 113 -8.77 -12.89 -33.82
N LEU A 114 -9.63 -12.57 -32.83
CA LEU A 114 -11.10 -12.64 -33.00
C LEU A 114 -11.57 -11.57 -33.99
N VAL A 115 -11.12 -10.34 -33.80
CA VAL A 115 -11.46 -9.20 -34.68
C VAL A 115 -10.92 -9.43 -36.07
N ALA A 116 -9.68 -9.90 -36.22
CA ALA A 116 -9.08 -10.20 -37.53
C ALA A 116 -9.85 -11.31 -38.27
N THR A 117 -10.32 -12.35 -37.58
CA THR A 117 -11.16 -13.41 -38.19
C THR A 117 -12.53 -12.90 -38.56
N TYR A 118 -13.15 -12.10 -37.70
CA TYR A 118 -14.46 -11.49 -37.96
C TYR A 118 -14.44 -10.61 -39.22
N TRP A 119 -13.41 -9.78 -39.41
CA TRP A 119 -13.29 -8.93 -40.60
C TRP A 119 -13.10 -9.72 -41.90
N ARG A 120 -12.52 -10.93 -41.83
CA ARG A 120 -12.29 -11.77 -43.00
C ARG A 120 -13.49 -12.67 -43.36
N THR A 121 -14.22 -13.14 -42.35
CA THR A 121 -15.21 -14.20 -42.50
C THR A 121 -16.63 -13.78 -42.14
N GLY A 122 -16.78 -12.65 -41.42
CA GLY A 122 -18.09 -12.24 -40.86
C GLY A 122 -18.56 -13.12 -39.69
N LEU A 123 -17.75 -14.09 -39.26
CA LEU A 123 -18.11 -15.09 -38.24
C LEU A 123 -17.19 -15.01 -37.03
N VAL A 124 -17.70 -15.43 -35.86
CA VAL A 124 -16.92 -15.55 -34.60
C VAL A 124 -16.79 -17.04 -34.25
N PRO A 125 -15.83 -17.76 -34.85
CA PRO A 125 -15.73 -19.21 -34.68
C PRO A 125 -15.27 -19.64 -33.28
N ARG A 126 -14.65 -18.70 -32.51
CA ARG A 126 -14.12 -18.95 -31.15
C ARG A 126 -15.00 -18.28 -30.09
N LEU A 127 -16.27 -18.68 -30.01
CA LEU A 127 -17.22 -18.12 -29.04
C LEU A 127 -16.73 -18.16 -27.59
N PRO A 128 -16.13 -19.26 -27.08
CA PRO A 128 -15.60 -19.28 -25.69
C PRO A 128 -14.56 -18.19 -25.44
N THR A 129 -13.68 -17.90 -26.40
CA THR A 129 -12.69 -16.83 -26.27
C THR A 129 -13.33 -15.45 -26.27
N ALA A 130 -14.38 -15.24 -27.09
CA ALA A 130 -15.13 -13.98 -27.10
C ALA A 130 -15.81 -13.74 -25.74
N VAL A 131 -16.44 -14.74 -25.16
CA VAL A 131 -17.03 -14.66 -23.81
C VAL A 131 -15.97 -14.38 -22.75
N LEU A 132 -14.80 -15.02 -22.83
CA LEU A 132 -13.68 -14.75 -21.93
C LEU A 132 -13.20 -13.29 -22.01
N VAL A 133 -13.07 -12.74 -23.22
CA VAL A 133 -12.67 -11.33 -23.44
C VAL A 133 -13.67 -10.38 -22.77
N VAL A 134 -14.98 -10.61 -22.96
CA VAL A 134 -16.01 -9.80 -22.32
C VAL A 134 -15.92 -9.91 -20.79
N GLY A 135 -15.74 -11.11 -20.26
CA GLY A 135 -15.55 -11.33 -18.82
C GLY A 135 -14.34 -10.59 -18.27
N LEU A 136 -13.21 -10.63 -18.98
CA LEU A 136 -11.99 -9.89 -18.58
C LEU A 136 -12.21 -8.37 -18.54
N VAL A 137 -12.91 -7.82 -19.53
CA VAL A 137 -13.24 -6.38 -19.59
C VAL A 137 -14.15 -5.98 -18.43
N ILE A 138 -15.16 -6.79 -18.13
CA ILE A 138 -16.07 -6.55 -16.99
C ILE A 138 -15.28 -6.57 -15.68
N VAL A 139 -14.44 -7.59 -15.46
CA VAL A 139 -13.62 -7.69 -14.24
C VAL A 139 -12.62 -6.54 -14.15
N ALA A 140 -12.04 -6.12 -15.27
CA ALA A 140 -11.16 -4.93 -15.31
C ALA A 140 -11.92 -3.66 -14.88
N ALA A 141 -13.11 -3.42 -15.41
CA ALA A 141 -13.96 -2.29 -15.02
C ALA A 141 -14.31 -2.33 -13.52
N LEU A 142 -14.70 -3.49 -13.00
CA LEU A 142 -14.97 -3.67 -11.56
C LEU A 142 -13.75 -3.35 -10.70
N ASN A 143 -12.54 -3.71 -11.12
CA ASN A 143 -11.31 -3.34 -10.42
C ASN A 143 -11.10 -1.82 -10.40
N VAL A 144 -11.36 -1.11 -11.50
CA VAL A 144 -11.28 0.36 -11.52
C VAL A 144 -12.25 0.97 -10.52
N PHE A 145 -13.51 0.54 -10.52
CA PHE A 145 -14.51 1.03 -9.55
C PHE A 145 -14.12 0.73 -8.11
N ALA A 146 -13.66 -0.49 -7.83
CA ALA A 146 -13.16 -0.85 -6.50
C ALA A 146 -12.00 0.05 -6.07
N GLY A 147 -11.06 0.32 -6.97
CA GLY A 147 -9.94 1.24 -6.73
C GLY A 147 -10.39 2.65 -6.39
N LEU A 148 -11.35 3.21 -7.13
CA LEU A 148 -11.92 4.55 -6.90
C LEU A 148 -12.64 4.64 -5.54
N ILE A 149 -13.49 3.66 -5.23
CA ILE A 149 -14.22 3.62 -3.96
C ILE A 149 -13.24 3.54 -2.79
N LEU A 150 -12.28 2.63 -2.84
CA LEU A 150 -11.31 2.44 -1.77
C LEU A 150 -10.38 3.66 -1.62
N ASP A 151 -10.01 4.35 -2.70
CA ASP A 151 -9.21 5.57 -2.65
C ASP A 151 -9.97 6.70 -1.92
N THR A 152 -11.27 6.82 -2.18
CA THR A 152 -12.15 7.77 -1.47
C THR A 152 -12.23 7.45 0.01
N VAL A 153 -12.36 6.18 0.39
CA VAL A 153 -12.37 5.72 1.79
C VAL A 153 -11.03 6.03 2.48
N VAL A 154 -9.91 5.80 1.80
CA VAL A 154 -8.58 6.11 2.36
C VAL A 154 -8.41 7.61 2.59
N ARG A 155 -8.86 8.46 1.67
CA ARG A 155 -8.82 9.91 1.85
C ARG A 155 -9.66 10.35 3.05
N GLY A 156 -10.90 9.89 3.16
CA GLY A 156 -11.76 10.18 4.31
C GLY A 156 -11.16 9.72 5.64
N ARG A 157 -10.53 8.53 5.67
CA ARG A 157 -9.82 8.04 6.86
C ARG A 157 -8.66 8.96 7.26
N ARG A 158 -7.89 9.47 6.29
CA ARG A 158 -6.80 10.43 6.55
C ARG A 158 -7.31 11.76 7.11
N GLU A 159 -8.43 12.25 6.60
CA GLU A 159 -9.08 13.47 7.10
C GLU A 159 -9.52 13.30 8.55
N VAL A 160 -10.18 12.19 8.89
CA VAL A 160 -10.60 11.89 10.26
C VAL A 160 -9.39 11.79 11.21
N ARG A 161 -8.33 11.11 10.82
CA ARG A 161 -7.08 11.03 11.60
C ARG A 161 -6.47 12.42 11.81
N ARG A 162 -6.49 13.27 10.79
CA ARG A 162 -5.99 14.65 10.89
C ARG A 162 -6.83 15.50 11.83
N LEU A 163 -8.15 15.39 11.77
CA LEU A 163 -9.05 16.09 12.70
C LEU A 163 -8.84 15.62 14.14
N ALA A 164 -8.71 14.32 14.38
CA ALA A 164 -8.38 13.77 15.70
C ALA A 164 -7.03 14.32 16.24
N TYR A 165 -6.03 14.43 15.38
CA TYR A 165 -4.75 15.05 15.76
C TYR A 165 -4.91 16.54 16.11
N LEU A 166 -5.68 17.30 15.34
CA LEU A 166 -5.91 18.73 15.57
C LEU A 166 -6.78 19.01 16.81
N ALA A 167 -7.61 18.05 17.22
CA ALA A 167 -8.43 18.18 18.44
C ALA A 167 -7.60 18.21 19.75
N HIS A 168 -6.33 17.82 19.70
CA HIS A 168 -5.44 17.88 20.86
C HIS A 168 -4.57 19.14 20.81
N SER A 169 -4.35 19.77 21.98
CA SER A 169 -3.53 20.99 22.11
C SER A 169 -2.10 20.78 21.60
N ALA A 170 -1.53 21.83 21.00
CA ALA A 170 -0.16 21.79 20.49
C ALA A 170 0.86 21.61 21.63
N PRO A 171 2.05 21.02 21.35
CA PRO A 171 3.14 20.98 22.32
C PRO A 171 3.51 22.42 22.77
N GLY A 172 3.61 22.65 24.08
CA GLY A 172 3.95 23.96 24.63
C GLY A 172 2.76 24.90 24.95
N GLN A 173 1.55 24.56 24.56
CA GLN A 173 0.35 25.27 25.02
C GLN A 173 -0.24 24.52 26.23
N ARG A 174 0.12 24.98 27.43
CA ARG A 174 -0.53 24.68 28.70
C ARG A 174 -1.02 25.98 29.32
#